data_5962819478f7a334475da645c8bd15bb
#
_entry.id   5962819478f7a334475da645c8bd15bb
#
_cell.length_a   1.000
_cell.length_b   1.000
_cell.length_c   1.000
_cell.angle_alpha   90.00
_cell.angle_beta   90.00
_cell.angle_gamma   90.00
#
_symmetry.space_group_name_H-M   'P 1'
#
loop_
_entity.id
_entity.type
_entity.pdbx_description
1 polymer ?
#
loop_
_entity_poly.entity_id
_entity_poly.type
_entity_poly.pdbx_seq_one_letter_code
_entity_poly.pdbx_strand_id
1 'polypeptide(L)'
;MLSSATASPTKEGAALRTRPRAALVFVFVTVLLDMLAVGLIAPVLAPLVVSFLGGDTARAAEIYGLAFTLFAAMQFVASPVLGALSDRFGRRPIILLSNVGLGLDYVVMALAPNVAWLLVGRVLAGLTSASITAAGAYVADVTPERERAAGFARLGAAFGIGFVLGPAIGGLLGGFGPRVPFWVAAALSLLNAAYGLFVLPESLPPERRASLQWRRANPVGALAILKGRAALRGLATMMFLRHVAHAALPSTFVLYATYRYGWDARTVGLALAGVGVGSLIVQGALVAPFVRRFGETPALLWGLVFGAAGFATYALAPTGAVFCVGIALLSLWGLSWAASQGLMTRHVASTEQGRLQGLDGSLRGIADLIGPGLFTLLFAHFILPGRDAPGAPFLLAALLQVAAVALAWRATRL
;
A
#
# COMPACT_ATOMS: atom_id res chain seq x y z
N MET A 1 2.93 -59.57 -25.37
CA MET A 1 1.78 -59.20 -24.56
C MET A 1 2.27 -58.61 -23.27
N LEU A 2 2.42 -57.33 -23.17
CA LEU A 2 2.71 -56.58 -21.93
C LEU A 2 1.55 -55.66 -21.66
N SER A 3 0.74 -56.05 -20.67
CA SER A 3 -0.42 -55.27 -20.17
C SER A 3 0.06 -54.03 -19.40
N SER A 4 -0.22 -52.84 -19.93
CA SER A 4 -0.04 -51.58 -19.24
C SER A 4 -1.20 -51.37 -18.27
N ALA A 5 -0.97 -51.68 -17.01
CA ALA A 5 -1.88 -51.33 -15.94
C ALA A 5 -1.83 -49.81 -15.71
N THR A 6 -2.87 -49.11 -16.18
CA THR A 6 -3.13 -47.69 -15.79
C THR A 6 -3.57 -47.65 -14.35
N ALA A 7 -2.65 -47.26 -13.46
CA ALA A 7 -2.96 -47.02 -12.05
C ALA A 7 -3.89 -45.79 -11.95
N SER A 8 -5.12 -46.01 -11.49
CA SER A 8 -6.06 -44.95 -11.11
C SER A 8 -5.45 -44.08 -10.01
N PRO A 9 -5.54 -42.75 -10.07
CA PRO A 9 -5.03 -41.90 -9.00
C PRO A 9 -5.80 -42.19 -7.70
N THR A 10 -5.07 -42.56 -6.67
CA THR A 10 -5.63 -42.82 -5.33
C THR A 10 -6.33 -41.56 -4.81
N LYS A 11 -7.45 -41.73 -4.04
CA LYS A 11 -8.23 -40.62 -3.44
C LYS A 11 -7.35 -39.69 -2.58
N GLU A 12 -6.25 -40.15 -2.01
CA GLU A 12 -5.24 -39.36 -1.30
C GLU A 12 -4.48 -38.40 -2.24
N GLY A 13 -4.14 -38.82 -3.45
CA GLY A 13 -3.48 -37.96 -4.43
C GLY A 13 -4.38 -36.82 -4.96
N ALA A 14 -5.70 -37.04 -4.99
CA ALA A 14 -6.69 -36.01 -5.34
C ALA A 14 -6.90 -35.02 -4.19
N ALA A 15 -6.94 -35.48 -2.94
CA ALA A 15 -7.07 -34.62 -1.75
C ALA A 15 -5.85 -33.73 -1.52
N LEU A 16 -4.63 -34.19 -1.87
CA LEU A 16 -3.41 -33.39 -1.81
C LEU A 16 -3.33 -32.30 -2.90
N ARG A 17 -4.00 -32.50 -4.05
CA ARG A 17 -4.04 -31.50 -5.14
C ARG A 17 -5.11 -30.42 -4.98
N THR A 18 -6.15 -30.65 -4.19
CA THR A 18 -7.24 -29.67 -3.91
C THR A 18 -6.87 -28.67 -2.81
N ARG A 19 -6.04 -29.05 -1.84
CA ARG A 19 -5.60 -28.20 -0.73
C ARG A 19 -4.87 -26.91 -1.16
N PRO A 20 -3.91 -26.92 -2.12
CA PRO A 20 -3.19 -25.71 -2.51
C PRO A 20 -4.10 -24.66 -3.19
N ARG A 21 -5.07 -25.10 -4.03
CA ARG A 21 -6.00 -24.18 -4.71
C ARG A 21 -6.95 -23.49 -3.74
N ALA A 22 -7.51 -24.23 -2.78
CA ALA A 22 -8.39 -23.67 -1.76
C ALA A 22 -7.65 -22.64 -0.87
N ALA A 23 -6.40 -22.95 -0.53
CA ALA A 23 -5.53 -22.04 0.24
C ALA A 23 -5.23 -20.73 -0.51
N LEU A 24 -4.96 -20.79 -1.81
CA LEU A 24 -4.72 -19.60 -2.64
C LEU A 24 -5.99 -18.75 -2.79
N VAL A 25 -7.16 -19.37 -2.95
CA VAL A 25 -8.45 -18.65 -3.00
C VAL A 25 -8.69 -17.95 -1.66
N PHE A 26 -8.43 -18.64 -0.54
CA PHE A 26 -8.55 -18.03 0.78
C PHE A 26 -7.67 -16.78 0.92
N VAL A 27 -6.37 -16.88 0.60
CA VAL A 27 -5.45 -15.75 0.72
C VAL A 27 -5.86 -14.59 -0.21
N PHE A 28 -6.36 -14.90 -1.41
CA PHE A 28 -6.94 -13.91 -2.31
C PHE A 28 -8.10 -13.17 -1.67
N VAL A 29 -9.06 -13.89 -1.08
CA VAL A 29 -10.23 -13.32 -0.40
C VAL A 29 -9.79 -12.49 0.81
N THR A 30 -8.83 -12.99 1.61
CA THR A 30 -8.28 -12.26 2.75
C THR A 30 -7.69 -10.92 2.34
N VAL A 31 -6.80 -10.89 1.35
CA VAL A 31 -6.18 -9.64 0.88
C VAL A 31 -7.20 -8.71 0.24
N LEU A 32 -8.18 -9.25 -0.49
CA LEU A 32 -9.27 -8.46 -1.05
C LEU A 32 -10.09 -7.77 0.04
N LEU A 33 -10.50 -8.50 1.08
CA LEU A 33 -11.29 -7.95 2.19
C LEU A 33 -10.47 -6.95 3.02
N ASP A 34 -9.19 -7.20 3.26
CA ASP A 34 -8.30 -6.26 3.94
C ASP A 34 -8.19 -4.94 3.17
N MET A 35 -7.96 -5.00 1.85
CA MET A 35 -7.86 -3.80 1.03
C MET A 35 -9.18 -3.07 0.87
N LEU A 36 -10.28 -3.82 0.80
CA LEU A 36 -11.62 -3.25 0.82
C LEU A 36 -11.85 -2.48 2.14
N ALA A 37 -11.55 -3.09 3.29
CA ALA A 37 -11.73 -2.48 4.61
C ALA A 37 -10.88 -1.21 4.77
N VAL A 38 -9.62 -1.23 4.36
CA VAL A 38 -8.75 -0.03 4.33
C VAL A 38 -9.33 1.05 3.42
N GLY A 39 -9.82 0.67 2.24
CA GLY A 39 -10.40 1.59 1.27
C GLY A 39 -11.70 2.23 1.76
N LEU A 40 -12.55 1.49 2.49
CA LEU A 40 -13.83 1.99 3.03
C LEU A 40 -13.66 3.22 3.91
N ILE A 41 -12.59 3.29 4.70
CA ILE A 41 -12.37 4.39 5.64
C ILE A 41 -11.72 5.61 4.99
N ALA A 42 -11.07 5.46 3.84
CA ALA A 42 -10.31 6.52 3.20
C ALA A 42 -11.10 7.82 2.97
N PRO A 43 -12.33 7.81 2.40
CA PRO A 43 -13.08 9.02 2.13
C PRO A 43 -13.71 9.66 3.38
N VAL A 44 -13.82 8.94 4.51
CA VAL A 44 -14.56 9.38 5.71
C VAL A 44 -13.67 9.73 6.90
N LEU A 45 -12.42 9.25 6.93
CA LEU A 45 -11.54 9.47 8.09
C LEU A 45 -11.19 10.94 8.27
N ALA A 46 -10.79 11.66 7.22
CA ALA A 46 -10.43 13.06 7.32
C ALA A 46 -11.63 13.95 7.71
N PRO A 47 -12.83 13.83 7.08
CA PRO A 47 -14.03 14.54 7.53
C PRO A 47 -14.41 14.24 8.98
N LEU A 48 -14.22 12.98 9.46
CA LEU A 48 -14.48 12.63 10.85
C LEU A 48 -13.54 13.38 11.80
N VAL A 49 -12.25 13.48 11.48
CA VAL A 49 -11.28 14.25 12.30
C VAL A 49 -11.67 15.73 12.33
N VAL A 50 -12.05 16.31 11.18
CA VAL A 50 -12.53 17.71 11.09
C VAL A 50 -13.74 17.92 11.99
N SER A 51 -14.69 16.98 12.01
CA SER A 51 -15.90 17.09 12.84
C SER A 51 -15.60 17.08 14.35
N PHE A 52 -14.61 16.30 14.82
CA PHE A 52 -14.17 16.30 16.21
C PHE A 52 -13.50 17.61 16.65
N LEU A 53 -13.01 18.40 15.71
CA LEU A 53 -12.30 19.65 15.96
C LEU A 53 -13.17 20.88 15.62
N GLY A 54 -14.50 20.72 15.59
CA GLY A 54 -15.41 21.82 15.38
C GLY A 54 -15.30 22.51 14.00
N GLY A 55 -14.77 21.80 12.99
CA GLY A 55 -14.57 22.33 11.63
C GLY A 55 -13.19 22.95 11.38
N ASP A 56 -12.28 22.97 12.37
CA ASP A 56 -10.91 23.46 12.19
C ASP A 56 -10.10 22.51 11.29
N THR A 57 -10.09 22.80 10.00
CA THR A 57 -9.42 21.99 8.99
C THR A 57 -7.90 22.01 9.13
N ALA A 58 -7.31 23.14 9.58
CA ALA A 58 -5.86 23.23 9.74
C ALA A 58 -5.38 22.29 10.84
N ARG A 59 -6.01 22.38 12.03
CA ARG A 59 -5.73 21.48 13.15
C ARG A 59 -6.07 20.02 12.82
N ALA A 60 -7.14 19.79 12.05
CA ALA A 60 -7.51 18.45 11.60
C ALA A 60 -6.44 17.85 10.67
N ALA A 61 -5.80 18.64 9.82
CA ALA A 61 -4.72 18.18 8.97
C ALA A 61 -3.48 17.78 9.78
N GLU A 62 -3.11 18.54 10.83
CA GLU A 62 -2.01 18.18 11.73
C GLU A 62 -2.27 16.83 12.41
N ILE A 63 -3.46 16.67 12.98
CA ILE A 63 -3.87 15.43 13.67
C ILE A 63 -3.96 14.25 12.69
N TYR A 64 -4.47 14.50 11.49
CA TYR A 64 -4.55 13.47 10.45
C TYR A 64 -3.16 12.99 10.03
N GLY A 65 -2.20 13.91 9.87
CA GLY A 65 -0.80 13.58 9.63
C GLY A 65 -0.18 12.79 10.77
N LEU A 66 -0.44 13.19 12.02
CA LEU A 66 0.00 12.46 13.21
C LEU A 66 -0.57 11.02 13.22
N ALA A 67 -1.84 10.85 12.88
CA ALA A 67 -2.49 9.53 12.82
C ALA A 67 -1.82 8.58 11.81
N PHE A 68 -1.47 9.08 10.62
CA PHE A 68 -0.72 8.32 9.60
C PHE A 68 0.71 8.04 10.05
N THR A 69 1.39 9.04 10.63
CA THR A 69 2.76 8.88 11.13
C THR A 69 2.83 7.85 12.26
N LEU A 70 1.89 7.87 13.21
CA LEU A 70 1.81 6.87 14.29
C LEU A 70 1.57 5.47 13.72
N PHE A 71 0.62 5.32 12.79
CA PHE A 71 0.40 4.05 12.10
C PHE A 71 1.68 3.55 11.41
N ALA A 72 2.33 4.42 10.61
CA ALA A 72 3.56 4.07 9.90
C ALA A 72 4.72 3.73 10.85
N ALA A 73 4.88 4.47 11.96
CA ALA A 73 5.89 4.20 12.97
C ALA A 73 5.69 2.83 13.64
N MET A 74 4.46 2.54 14.04
CA MET A 74 4.14 1.24 14.64
C MET A 74 4.31 0.10 13.63
N GLN A 75 3.86 0.28 12.39
CA GLN A 75 4.05 -0.68 11.32
C GLN A 75 5.53 -0.91 11.00
N PHE A 76 6.34 0.15 10.91
CA PHE A 76 7.76 0.05 10.62
C PHE A 76 8.52 -0.78 11.64
N VAL A 77 8.17 -0.63 12.93
CA VAL A 77 8.77 -1.41 14.03
C VAL A 77 8.15 -2.81 14.11
N ALA A 78 6.84 -2.93 13.97
CA ALA A 78 6.13 -4.20 14.16
C ALA A 78 6.31 -5.17 12.99
N SER A 79 6.41 -4.70 11.73
CA SER A 79 6.47 -5.57 10.54
C SER A 79 7.61 -6.58 10.58
N PRO A 80 8.89 -6.21 10.89
CA PRO A 80 9.97 -7.19 11.00
C PRO A 80 9.76 -8.18 12.15
N VAL A 81 9.18 -7.70 13.27
CA VAL A 81 8.86 -8.54 14.43
C VAL A 81 7.79 -9.56 14.06
N LEU A 82 6.69 -9.12 13.48
CA LEU A 82 5.59 -9.98 13.03
C LEU A 82 6.05 -10.96 11.93
N GLY A 83 6.95 -10.53 11.05
CA GLY A 83 7.60 -11.40 10.08
C GLY A 83 8.39 -12.52 10.76
N ALA A 84 9.23 -12.20 11.74
CA ALA A 84 10.01 -13.18 12.51
C ALA A 84 9.11 -14.12 13.35
N LEU A 85 8.02 -13.60 13.91
CA LEU A 85 7.01 -14.40 14.62
C LEU A 85 6.27 -15.34 13.64
N SER A 86 5.98 -14.87 12.42
CA SER A 86 5.39 -15.66 11.35
C SER A 86 6.29 -16.82 10.91
N ASP A 87 7.61 -16.60 10.84
CA ASP A 87 8.60 -17.63 10.54
C ASP A 87 8.73 -18.68 11.66
N ARG A 88 8.49 -18.28 12.91
CA ARG A 88 8.60 -19.17 14.09
C ARG A 88 7.33 -19.91 14.40
N PHE A 89 6.18 -19.22 14.42
CA PHE A 89 4.91 -19.79 14.89
C PHE A 89 4.01 -20.28 13.75
N GLY A 90 4.33 -19.90 12.51
CA GLY A 90 3.53 -20.18 11.32
C GLY A 90 2.87 -18.94 10.76
N ARG A 91 2.42 -19.03 9.51
CA ARG A 91 1.80 -17.91 8.76
C ARG A 91 0.40 -17.63 9.25
N ARG A 92 -0.38 -18.70 9.47
CA ARG A 92 -1.79 -18.62 9.86
C ARG A 92 -2.03 -17.79 11.12
N PRO A 93 -1.34 -17.99 12.27
CA PRO A 93 -1.58 -17.21 13.48
C PRO A 93 -1.35 -15.70 13.26
N ILE A 94 -0.37 -15.33 12.46
CA ILE A 94 -0.05 -13.92 12.21
C ILE A 94 -1.09 -13.27 11.28
N ILE A 95 -1.57 -13.97 10.26
CA ILE A 95 -2.66 -13.48 9.41
C ILE A 95 -3.93 -13.26 10.25
N LEU A 96 -4.28 -14.21 11.11
CA LEU A 96 -5.45 -14.09 11.98
C LEU A 96 -5.31 -12.96 13.00
N LEU A 97 -4.13 -12.83 13.64
CA LEU A 97 -3.83 -11.73 14.57
C LEU A 97 -3.98 -10.36 13.89
N SER A 98 -3.47 -10.24 12.64
CA SER A 98 -3.57 -8.99 11.89
C SER A 98 -5.03 -8.64 11.56
N ASN A 99 -5.83 -9.61 11.13
CA ASN A 99 -7.24 -9.39 10.81
C ASN A 99 -8.07 -9.04 12.05
N VAL A 100 -7.83 -9.70 13.18
CA VAL A 100 -8.47 -9.36 14.46
C VAL A 100 -8.05 -7.96 14.90
N GLY A 101 -6.75 -7.64 14.84
CA GLY A 101 -6.23 -6.33 15.22
C GLY A 101 -6.82 -5.20 14.39
N LEU A 102 -6.92 -5.38 13.06
CA LEU A 102 -7.59 -4.42 12.18
C LEU A 102 -9.08 -4.30 12.48
N GLY A 103 -9.77 -5.42 12.72
CA GLY A 103 -11.18 -5.41 13.10
C GLY A 103 -11.43 -4.63 14.40
N LEU A 104 -10.57 -4.84 15.42
CA LEU A 104 -10.64 -4.11 16.70
C LEU A 104 -10.31 -2.61 16.51
N ASP A 105 -9.32 -2.26 15.68
CA ASP A 105 -9.05 -0.87 15.32
C ASP A 105 -10.31 -0.19 14.76
N TYR A 106 -10.96 -0.82 13.79
CA TYR A 106 -12.17 -0.25 13.18
C TYR A 106 -13.33 -0.12 14.17
N VAL A 107 -13.49 -1.05 15.12
CA VAL A 107 -14.46 -0.92 16.22
C VAL A 107 -14.10 0.27 17.11
N VAL A 108 -12.84 0.41 17.52
CA VAL A 108 -12.37 1.56 18.31
C VAL A 108 -12.64 2.87 17.57
N MET A 109 -12.37 2.92 16.26
CA MET A 109 -12.61 4.11 15.46
C MET A 109 -14.11 4.42 15.26
N ALA A 110 -14.95 3.40 15.09
CA ALA A 110 -16.41 3.56 15.00
C ALA A 110 -17.03 4.09 16.29
N LEU A 111 -16.48 3.70 17.43
CA LEU A 111 -16.94 4.10 18.77
C LEU A 111 -16.24 5.37 19.28
N ALA A 112 -15.16 5.84 18.62
CA ALA A 112 -14.34 6.94 19.09
C ALA A 112 -15.17 8.18 19.46
N PRO A 113 -15.11 8.65 20.71
CA PRO A 113 -15.80 9.88 21.11
C PRO A 113 -15.01 11.14 20.77
N ASN A 114 -13.72 11.01 20.51
CA ASN A 114 -12.78 12.10 20.23
C ASN A 114 -11.55 11.60 19.45
N VAL A 115 -10.70 12.55 19.09
CA VAL A 115 -9.47 12.31 18.32
C VAL A 115 -8.50 11.36 19.01
N ALA A 116 -8.38 11.39 20.35
CA ALA A 116 -7.43 10.54 21.08
C ALA A 116 -7.72 9.04 20.84
N TRP A 117 -8.98 8.66 20.80
CA TRP A 117 -9.37 7.27 20.51
C TRP A 117 -9.06 6.87 19.05
N LEU A 118 -9.17 7.80 18.09
CA LEU A 118 -8.71 7.55 16.70
C LEU A 118 -7.20 7.27 16.66
N LEU A 119 -6.40 8.02 17.43
CA LEU A 119 -4.95 7.80 17.50
C LEU A 119 -4.61 6.45 18.15
N VAL A 120 -5.34 6.04 19.20
CA VAL A 120 -5.21 4.70 19.79
C VAL A 120 -5.48 3.62 18.74
N GLY A 121 -6.55 3.76 17.95
CA GLY A 121 -6.84 2.85 16.84
C GLY A 121 -5.67 2.78 15.86
N ARG A 122 -5.10 3.90 15.45
CA ARG A 122 -3.95 3.92 14.51
C ARG A 122 -2.71 3.20 15.06
N VAL A 123 -2.45 3.31 16.36
CA VAL A 123 -1.38 2.55 17.02
C VAL A 123 -1.67 1.04 16.97
N LEU A 124 -2.87 0.62 17.31
CA LEU A 124 -3.29 -0.79 17.26
C LEU A 124 -3.18 -1.35 15.83
N ALA A 125 -3.70 -0.62 14.84
CA ALA A 125 -3.61 -1.00 13.44
C ALA A 125 -2.15 -1.16 12.97
N GLY A 126 -1.28 -0.21 13.31
CA GLY A 126 0.15 -0.30 12.96
C GLY A 126 0.86 -1.50 13.59
N LEU A 127 0.59 -1.77 14.88
CA LEU A 127 1.17 -2.91 15.59
C LEU A 127 0.74 -4.27 15.03
N THR A 128 -0.45 -4.37 14.44
CA THR A 128 -1.00 -5.62 13.90
C THR A 128 -0.94 -5.72 12.36
N SER A 129 -0.44 -4.71 11.67
CA SER A 129 -0.43 -4.62 10.21
C SER A 129 0.65 -5.51 9.57
N ALA A 130 0.41 -6.83 9.53
CA ALA A 130 1.29 -7.79 8.86
C ALA A 130 0.56 -8.73 7.88
N SER A 131 -0.75 -8.58 7.68
CA SER A 131 -1.56 -9.50 6.88
C SER A 131 -1.03 -9.65 5.45
N ILE A 132 -0.67 -8.55 4.77
CA ILE A 132 -0.17 -8.57 3.38
C ILE A 132 1.19 -9.26 3.30
N THR A 133 2.12 -8.96 4.22
CA THR A 133 3.45 -9.57 4.25
C THR A 133 3.35 -11.07 4.54
N ALA A 134 2.52 -11.47 5.51
CA ALA A 134 2.28 -12.86 5.85
C ALA A 134 1.54 -13.60 4.73
N ALA A 135 0.59 -12.95 4.04
CA ALA A 135 -0.10 -13.50 2.87
C ALA A 135 0.86 -13.75 1.70
N GLY A 136 1.80 -12.82 1.45
CA GLY A 136 2.85 -13.00 0.45
C GLY A 136 3.75 -14.20 0.78
N ALA A 137 4.19 -14.33 2.02
CA ALA A 137 4.96 -15.48 2.48
C ALA A 137 4.16 -16.80 2.37
N TYR A 138 2.88 -16.77 2.74
CA TYR A 138 1.98 -17.91 2.59
C TYR A 138 1.88 -18.39 1.13
N VAL A 139 1.67 -17.47 0.18
CA VAL A 139 1.64 -17.79 -1.26
C VAL A 139 2.96 -18.42 -1.70
N ALA A 140 4.11 -17.89 -1.24
CA ALA A 140 5.42 -18.46 -1.56
C ALA A 140 5.60 -19.89 -1.03
N ASP A 141 5.01 -20.19 0.16
CA ASP A 141 5.09 -21.51 0.81
C ASP A 141 4.25 -22.58 0.08
N VAL A 142 3.03 -22.20 -0.39
CA VAL A 142 2.07 -23.17 -0.98
C VAL A 142 2.14 -23.25 -2.50
N THR A 143 2.90 -22.37 -3.18
CA THR A 143 2.95 -22.30 -4.63
C THR A 143 4.27 -22.82 -5.16
N PRO A 144 4.26 -23.80 -6.10
CA PRO A 144 5.49 -24.26 -6.77
C PRO A 144 6.23 -23.08 -7.42
N GLU A 145 7.55 -23.15 -7.46
CA GLU A 145 8.41 -22.06 -7.93
C GLU A 145 8.00 -21.52 -9.32
N ARG A 146 7.65 -22.43 -10.22
CA ARG A 146 7.21 -22.10 -11.60
C ARG A 146 5.89 -21.31 -11.65
N GLU A 147 5.04 -21.42 -10.62
CA GLU A 147 3.72 -20.78 -10.56
C GLU A 147 3.69 -19.58 -9.59
N ARG A 148 4.77 -19.29 -8.87
CA ARG A 148 4.84 -18.19 -7.88
C ARG A 148 4.47 -16.85 -8.48
N ALA A 149 4.94 -16.54 -9.70
CA ALA A 149 4.59 -15.30 -10.38
C ALA A 149 3.08 -15.14 -10.57
N ALA A 150 2.38 -16.22 -10.96
CA ALA A 150 0.93 -16.22 -11.07
C ALA A 150 0.23 -16.10 -9.70
N GLY A 151 0.79 -16.70 -8.65
CA GLY A 151 0.32 -16.55 -7.26
C GLY A 151 0.38 -15.10 -6.79
N PHE A 152 1.52 -14.44 -6.96
CA PHE A 152 1.69 -13.02 -6.61
C PHE A 152 0.85 -12.09 -7.49
N ALA A 153 0.66 -12.41 -8.78
CA ALA A 153 -0.22 -11.64 -9.65
C ALA A 153 -1.68 -11.66 -9.15
N ARG A 154 -2.15 -12.80 -8.61
CA ARG A 154 -3.48 -12.90 -7.99
C ARG A 154 -3.58 -12.03 -6.73
N LEU A 155 -2.54 -12.00 -5.86
CA LEU A 155 -2.51 -11.07 -4.72
C LEU A 155 -2.57 -9.62 -5.18
N GLY A 156 -1.83 -9.26 -6.22
CA GLY A 156 -1.87 -7.93 -6.81
C GLY A 156 -3.26 -7.57 -7.34
N ALA A 157 -3.96 -8.54 -7.97
CA ALA A 157 -5.33 -8.35 -8.44
C ALA A 157 -6.30 -8.13 -7.26
N ALA A 158 -6.18 -8.93 -6.18
CA ALA A 158 -6.99 -8.75 -4.97
C ALA A 158 -6.79 -7.36 -4.35
N PHE A 159 -5.53 -6.94 -4.23
CA PHE A 159 -5.16 -5.61 -3.76
C PHE A 159 -5.80 -4.52 -4.63
N GLY A 160 -5.64 -4.61 -5.95
CA GLY A 160 -6.18 -3.61 -6.89
C GLY A 160 -7.70 -3.52 -6.85
N ILE A 161 -8.40 -4.65 -6.84
CA ILE A 161 -9.87 -4.69 -6.77
C ILE A 161 -10.35 -4.08 -5.44
N GLY A 162 -9.76 -4.46 -4.30
CA GLY A 162 -10.11 -3.92 -3.00
C GLY A 162 -9.84 -2.41 -2.92
N PHE A 163 -8.75 -1.94 -3.50
CA PHE A 163 -8.38 -0.52 -3.53
C PHE A 163 -9.29 0.32 -4.44
N VAL A 164 -9.90 -0.26 -5.48
CA VAL A 164 -10.90 0.42 -6.32
C VAL A 164 -12.27 0.45 -5.63
N LEU A 165 -12.72 -0.72 -5.18
CA LEU A 165 -14.07 -0.87 -4.63
C LEU A 165 -14.19 -0.26 -3.22
N GLY A 166 -13.14 -0.33 -2.41
CA GLY A 166 -13.15 0.17 -1.03
C GLY A 166 -13.56 1.62 -0.93
N PRO A 167 -12.85 2.57 -1.55
CA PRO A 167 -13.20 3.98 -1.48
C PRO A 167 -14.56 4.30 -2.11
N ALA A 168 -14.95 3.64 -3.22
CA ALA A 168 -16.25 3.83 -3.83
C ALA A 168 -17.40 3.45 -2.88
N ILE A 169 -17.31 2.25 -2.29
CA ILE A 169 -18.31 1.76 -1.33
C ILE A 169 -18.25 2.61 -0.05
N GLY A 170 -17.05 2.95 0.43
CA GLY A 170 -16.86 3.78 1.62
C GLY A 170 -17.46 5.17 1.48
N GLY A 171 -17.31 5.79 0.31
CA GLY A 171 -17.94 7.07 0.00
C GLY A 171 -19.46 6.98 -0.03
N LEU A 172 -20.03 5.91 -0.62
CA LEU A 172 -21.47 5.68 -0.62
C LEU A 172 -22.00 5.45 0.81
N LEU A 173 -21.34 4.61 1.59
CA LEU A 173 -21.72 4.33 2.98
C LEU A 173 -21.54 5.53 3.88
N GLY A 174 -20.58 6.42 3.60
CA GLY A 174 -20.39 7.69 4.30
C GLY A 174 -21.59 8.62 4.23
N GLY A 175 -22.41 8.49 3.17
CA GLY A 175 -23.69 9.22 3.02
C GLY A 175 -24.75 8.80 4.05
N PHE A 176 -24.67 7.60 4.61
CA PHE A 176 -25.56 7.14 5.70
C PHE A 176 -25.06 7.53 7.09
N GLY A 177 -23.84 8.04 7.17
CA GLY A 177 -23.19 8.53 8.38
C GLY A 177 -21.68 8.26 8.38
N PRO A 178 -20.88 9.17 8.97
CA PRO A 178 -19.42 9.10 8.88
C PRO A 178 -18.82 7.88 9.60
N ARG A 179 -19.57 7.22 10.48
CA ARG A 179 -19.14 6.03 11.23
C ARG A 179 -19.55 4.71 10.59
N VAL A 180 -20.50 4.71 9.65
CA VAL A 180 -20.99 3.50 8.97
C VAL A 180 -19.87 2.74 8.26
N PRO A 181 -18.95 3.36 7.48
CA PRO A 181 -17.85 2.67 6.85
C PRO A 181 -16.92 1.93 7.83
N PHE A 182 -16.70 2.48 9.05
CA PHE A 182 -15.88 1.83 10.08
C PHE A 182 -16.55 0.55 10.61
N TRP A 183 -17.87 0.57 10.86
CA TRP A 183 -18.60 -0.62 11.26
C TRP A 183 -18.56 -1.73 10.21
N VAL A 184 -18.72 -1.35 8.93
CA VAL A 184 -18.63 -2.31 7.82
C VAL A 184 -17.21 -2.86 7.69
N ALA A 185 -16.18 -2.01 7.81
CA ALA A 185 -14.78 -2.44 7.80
C ALA A 185 -14.45 -3.38 8.97
N ALA A 186 -14.97 -3.07 10.18
CA ALA A 186 -14.83 -3.94 11.36
C ALA A 186 -15.47 -5.30 11.10
N ALA A 187 -16.71 -5.33 10.61
CA ALA A 187 -17.42 -6.57 10.31
C ALA A 187 -16.66 -7.39 9.26
N LEU A 188 -16.17 -6.78 8.17
CA LEU A 188 -15.41 -7.46 7.13
C LEU A 188 -14.11 -8.06 7.67
N SER A 189 -13.35 -7.32 8.48
CA SER A 189 -12.09 -7.78 9.04
C SER A 189 -12.29 -8.90 10.07
N LEU A 190 -13.29 -8.80 10.94
CA LEU A 190 -13.60 -9.83 11.93
C LEU A 190 -14.19 -11.10 11.28
N LEU A 191 -15.05 -10.94 10.26
CA LEU A 191 -15.56 -12.07 9.47
C LEU A 191 -14.42 -12.75 8.69
N ASN A 192 -13.48 -11.98 8.17
CA ASN A 192 -12.29 -12.52 7.52
C ASN A 192 -11.40 -13.30 8.50
N ALA A 193 -11.22 -12.79 9.73
CA ALA A 193 -10.53 -13.50 10.79
C ALA A 193 -11.26 -14.82 11.16
N ALA A 194 -12.57 -14.77 11.34
CA ALA A 194 -13.40 -15.95 11.62
C ALA A 194 -13.32 -16.96 10.46
N TYR A 195 -13.47 -16.53 9.21
CA TYR A 195 -13.31 -17.38 8.04
C TYR A 195 -11.93 -18.04 8.01
N GLY A 196 -10.87 -17.27 8.28
CA GLY A 196 -9.51 -17.79 8.38
C GLY A 196 -9.30 -18.80 9.50
N LEU A 197 -9.99 -18.60 10.62
CA LEU A 197 -9.93 -19.54 11.75
C LEU A 197 -10.44 -20.95 11.36
N PHE A 198 -11.46 -21.03 10.52
CA PHE A 198 -12.07 -22.32 10.14
C PHE A 198 -11.50 -22.90 8.83
N VAL A 199 -11.06 -22.05 7.88
CA VAL A 199 -10.74 -22.47 6.51
C VAL A 199 -9.24 -22.41 6.19
N LEU A 200 -8.46 -21.50 6.82
CA LEU A 200 -7.03 -21.35 6.47
C LEU A 200 -6.20 -22.45 7.11
N PRO A 201 -5.59 -23.38 6.34
CA PRO A 201 -4.60 -24.30 6.87
C PRO A 201 -3.28 -23.58 7.16
N GLU A 202 -2.43 -24.16 8.01
CA GLU A 202 -1.05 -23.65 8.18
C GLU A 202 -0.21 -24.01 6.94
N SER A 203 0.57 -23.04 6.41
CA SER A 203 1.44 -23.25 5.27
C SER A 203 2.86 -23.62 5.65
N LEU A 204 3.29 -23.25 6.86
CA LEU A 204 4.65 -23.48 7.34
C LEU A 204 4.69 -24.65 8.35
N PRO A 205 5.06 -25.86 7.91
CA PRO A 205 5.11 -27.01 8.80
C PRO A 205 6.19 -26.81 9.88
N PRO A 206 6.03 -27.43 11.08
CA PRO A 206 6.91 -27.22 12.23
C PRO A 206 8.39 -27.41 11.93
N GLU A 207 8.74 -28.36 11.03
CA GLU A 207 10.11 -28.72 10.64
C GLU A 207 10.82 -27.62 9.85
N ARG A 208 10.06 -26.72 9.21
CA ARG A 208 10.58 -25.59 8.42
C ARG A 208 10.57 -24.28 9.19
N ARG A 209 10.09 -24.27 10.44
CA ARG A 209 10.04 -23.07 11.27
C ARG A 209 11.43 -22.63 11.69
N ALA A 210 11.71 -21.33 11.54
CA ALA A 210 13.00 -20.76 11.92
C ALA A 210 13.05 -20.44 13.43
N SER A 211 14.25 -20.49 14.02
CA SER A 211 14.48 -19.91 15.35
C SER A 211 14.35 -18.39 15.29
N LEU A 212 13.79 -17.79 16.34
CA LEU A 212 13.60 -16.34 16.43
C LEU A 212 14.97 -15.65 16.49
N GLN A 213 15.30 -14.88 15.45
CA GLN A 213 16.55 -14.14 15.35
C GLN A 213 16.28 -12.64 15.29
N TRP A 214 16.21 -12.00 16.45
CA TRP A 214 15.96 -10.56 16.58
C TRP A 214 16.92 -9.67 15.76
N ARG A 215 18.17 -10.11 15.58
CA ARG A 215 19.16 -9.39 14.75
C ARG A 215 18.77 -9.28 13.27
N ARG A 216 17.93 -10.19 12.77
CA ARG A 216 17.41 -10.14 11.40
C ARG A 216 16.21 -9.22 11.24
N ALA A 217 15.53 -8.89 12.34
CA ALA A 217 14.41 -7.96 12.38
C ALA A 217 14.89 -6.49 12.39
N ASN A 218 15.85 -6.14 11.53
CA ASN A 218 16.38 -4.79 11.41
C ASN A 218 15.82 -4.12 10.15
N PRO A 219 14.86 -3.17 10.28
CA PRO A 219 14.20 -2.55 9.13
C PRO A 219 15.11 -1.67 8.27
N VAL A 220 16.27 -1.24 8.81
CA VAL A 220 17.25 -0.41 8.07
C VAL A 220 18.51 -1.15 7.63
N GLY A 221 18.66 -2.42 8.02
CA GLY A 221 19.85 -3.21 7.73
C GLY A 221 20.13 -3.40 6.23
N ALA A 222 19.08 -3.39 5.41
CA ALA A 222 19.19 -3.52 3.96
C ALA A 222 19.87 -2.32 3.27
N LEU A 223 19.90 -1.13 3.92
CA LEU A 223 20.61 0.05 3.39
C LEU A 223 22.11 -0.19 3.19
N ALA A 224 22.69 -1.16 3.91
CA ALA A 224 24.11 -1.51 3.76
C ALA A 224 24.48 -1.97 2.32
N ILE A 225 23.53 -2.42 1.50
CA ILE A 225 23.76 -2.81 0.09
C ILE A 225 24.24 -1.63 -0.78
N LEU A 226 23.97 -0.39 -0.35
CA LEU A 226 24.34 0.83 -1.06
C LEU A 226 25.84 1.17 -0.97
N LYS A 227 26.59 0.55 -0.04
CA LYS A 227 28.01 0.83 0.14
C LYS A 227 28.80 0.46 -1.12
N GLY A 228 29.59 1.41 -1.63
CA GLY A 228 30.45 1.21 -2.81
C GLY A 228 29.74 1.20 -4.18
N ARG A 229 28.41 1.37 -4.24
CA ARG A 229 27.62 1.23 -5.48
C ARG A 229 26.98 2.57 -5.87
N ALA A 230 27.66 3.41 -6.64
CA ALA A 230 27.21 4.77 -6.98
C ALA A 230 25.90 4.79 -7.78
N ALA A 231 25.76 3.97 -8.83
CA ALA A 231 24.54 3.87 -9.63
C ALA A 231 23.34 3.41 -8.79
N LEU A 232 23.52 2.38 -7.94
CA LEU A 232 22.47 1.90 -7.05
C LEU A 232 22.05 2.96 -6.02
N ARG A 233 22.99 3.77 -5.51
CA ARG A 233 22.67 4.91 -4.63
C ARG A 233 21.82 5.94 -5.34
N GLY A 234 22.15 6.30 -6.59
CA GLY A 234 21.36 7.24 -7.40
C GLY A 234 19.92 6.77 -7.59
N LEU A 235 19.74 5.50 -7.98
CA LEU A 235 18.43 4.89 -8.14
C LEU A 235 17.67 4.79 -6.80
N ALA A 236 18.34 4.42 -5.70
CA ALA A 236 17.74 4.35 -4.38
C ALA A 236 17.29 5.73 -3.87
N THR A 237 18.08 6.78 -4.08
CA THR A 237 17.70 8.15 -3.72
C THR A 237 16.50 8.62 -4.55
N MET A 238 16.48 8.34 -5.86
CA MET A 238 15.33 8.61 -6.71
C MET A 238 14.08 7.89 -6.21
N MET A 239 14.19 6.58 -5.86
CA MET A 239 13.06 5.82 -5.30
C MET A 239 12.58 6.41 -3.97
N PHE A 240 13.48 6.82 -3.10
CA PHE A 240 13.11 7.47 -1.85
C PHE A 240 12.31 8.76 -2.08
N LEU A 241 12.77 9.65 -2.97
CA LEU A 241 12.03 10.87 -3.31
C LEU A 241 10.64 10.54 -3.90
N ARG A 242 10.57 9.51 -4.73
CA ARG A 242 9.30 9.02 -5.29
C ARG A 242 8.37 8.49 -4.19
N HIS A 243 8.86 7.73 -3.22
CA HIS A 243 8.06 7.25 -2.09
C HIS A 243 7.60 8.41 -1.20
N VAL A 244 8.47 9.38 -0.91
CA VAL A 244 8.07 10.59 -0.16
C VAL A 244 6.96 11.33 -0.90
N ALA A 245 7.12 11.61 -2.20
CA ALA A 245 6.08 12.28 -2.99
C ALA A 245 4.76 11.49 -3.01
N HIS A 246 4.83 10.14 -3.05
CA HIS A 246 3.64 9.29 -3.00
C HIS A 246 2.84 9.48 -1.71
N ALA A 247 3.50 9.74 -0.59
CA ALA A 247 2.83 9.94 0.70
C ALA A 247 1.88 11.16 0.71
N ALA A 248 2.06 12.13 -0.21
CA ALA A 248 1.13 13.24 -0.37
C ALA A 248 -0.29 12.80 -0.75
N LEU A 249 -0.42 11.69 -1.50
CA LEU A 249 -1.74 11.21 -1.97
C LEU A 249 -2.62 10.74 -0.79
N PRO A 250 -2.26 9.70 -0.02
CA PRO A 250 -3.12 9.22 1.06
C PRO A 250 -3.29 10.23 2.20
N SER A 251 -2.29 11.10 2.43
CA SER A 251 -2.31 12.02 3.55
C SER A 251 -3.03 13.35 3.26
N THR A 252 -3.12 13.78 2.01
CA THR A 252 -3.60 15.15 1.71
C THR A 252 -4.78 15.17 0.73
N PHE A 253 -4.95 14.14 -0.12
CA PHE A 253 -5.96 14.13 -1.18
C PHE A 253 -7.37 14.44 -0.66
N VAL A 254 -7.83 13.74 0.38
CA VAL A 254 -9.19 13.89 0.92
C VAL A 254 -9.35 15.25 1.57
N LEU A 255 -8.40 15.67 2.43
CA LEU A 255 -8.40 16.97 3.08
C LEU A 255 -8.47 18.11 2.06
N TYR A 256 -7.62 18.05 1.03
CA TYR A 256 -7.55 19.06 -0.02
C TYR A 256 -8.84 19.12 -0.85
N ALA A 257 -9.34 17.97 -1.32
CA ALA A 257 -10.53 17.92 -2.16
C ALA A 257 -11.77 18.40 -1.42
N THR A 258 -11.91 18.03 -0.15
CA THR A 258 -13.01 18.52 0.71
C THR A 258 -12.87 20.03 0.98
N TYR A 259 -11.67 20.51 1.32
CA TYR A 259 -11.42 21.92 1.62
C TYR A 259 -11.56 22.82 0.38
N ARG A 260 -10.93 22.44 -0.73
CA ARG A 260 -10.82 23.29 -1.94
C ARG A 260 -12.07 23.28 -2.79
N TYR A 261 -12.72 22.12 -2.93
CA TYR A 261 -13.85 21.92 -3.85
C TYR A 261 -15.16 21.62 -3.14
N GLY A 262 -15.18 21.49 -1.81
CA GLY A 262 -16.38 21.11 -1.06
C GLY A 262 -16.87 19.70 -1.36
N TRP A 263 -15.97 18.79 -1.80
CA TRP A 263 -16.36 17.43 -2.15
C TRP A 263 -16.84 16.66 -0.92
N ASP A 264 -17.99 16.01 -1.06
CA ASP A 264 -18.51 15.09 -0.06
C ASP A 264 -17.80 13.71 -0.11
N ALA A 265 -18.09 12.86 0.86
CA ALA A 265 -17.49 11.52 0.95
C ALA A 265 -17.75 10.68 -0.31
N ARG A 266 -18.93 10.82 -0.95
CA ARG A 266 -19.29 10.11 -2.18
C ARG A 266 -18.41 10.53 -3.34
N THR A 267 -18.26 11.84 -3.57
CA THR A 267 -17.43 12.39 -4.65
C THR A 267 -15.95 12.01 -4.46
N VAL A 268 -15.44 12.14 -3.23
CA VAL A 268 -14.08 11.72 -2.87
C VAL A 268 -13.90 10.22 -3.12
N GLY A 269 -14.87 9.39 -2.68
CA GLY A 269 -14.82 7.94 -2.88
C GLY A 269 -14.77 7.54 -4.36
N LEU A 270 -15.58 8.18 -5.20
CA LEU A 270 -15.56 7.97 -6.66
C LEU A 270 -14.25 8.44 -7.31
N ALA A 271 -13.69 9.57 -6.87
CA ALA A 271 -12.40 10.04 -7.36
C ALA A 271 -11.27 9.09 -6.99
N LEU A 272 -11.23 8.56 -5.76
CA LEU A 272 -10.27 7.54 -5.32
C LEU A 272 -10.45 6.22 -6.08
N ALA A 273 -11.69 5.81 -6.37
CA ALA A 273 -11.95 4.67 -7.24
C ALA A 273 -11.38 4.90 -8.66
N GLY A 274 -11.52 6.13 -9.19
CA GLY A 274 -10.90 6.54 -10.45
C GLY A 274 -9.38 6.40 -10.45
N VAL A 275 -8.71 6.76 -9.34
CA VAL A 275 -7.26 6.52 -9.15
C VAL A 275 -6.95 5.03 -9.25
N GLY A 276 -7.75 4.18 -8.58
CA GLY A 276 -7.58 2.73 -8.61
C GLY A 276 -7.78 2.15 -10.01
N VAL A 277 -8.85 2.54 -10.70
CA VAL A 277 -9.13 2.09 -12.10
C VAL A 277 -8.01 2.52 -13.04
N GLY A 278 -7.58 3.79 -12.97
CA GLY A 278 -6.45 4.29 -13.78
C GLY A 278 -5.17 3.51 -13.53
N SER A 279 -4.86 3.20 -12.28
CA SER A 279 -3.69 2.39 -11.90
C SER A 279 -3.78 0.97 -12.46
N LEU A 280 -4.96 0.32 -12.40
CA LEU A 280 -5.17 -1.02 -12.98
C LEU A 280 -5.00 -1.03 -14.49
N ILE A 281 -5.54 -0.04 -15.21
CA ILE A 281 -5.39 0.09 -16.66
C ILE A 281 -3.91 0.26 -17.02
N VAL A 282 -3.21 1.17 -16.37
CA VAL A 282 -1.80 1.44 -16.67
C VAL A 282 -0.93 0.23 -16.37
N GLN A 283 -1.05 -0.36 -15.18
CA GLN A 283 -0.23 -1.51 -14.79
C GLN A 283 -0.57 -2.77 -15.60
N GLY A 284 -1.85 -3.01 -15.88
CA GLY A 284 -2.31 -4.21 -16.59
C GLY A 284 -2.13 -4.12 -18.10
N ALA A 285 -2.31 -2.95 -18.71
CA ALA A 285 -2.38 -2.82 -20.17
C ALA A 285 -1.24 -1.99 -20.77
N LEU A 286 -0.66 -1.00 -20.07
CA LEU A 286 0.29 -0.06 -20.67
C LEU A 286 1.75 -0.34 -20.33
N VAL A 287 2.05 -0.77 -19.09
CA VAL A 287 3.45 -0.94 -18.64
C VAL A 287 4.21 -1.92 -19.54
N ALA A 288 3.71 -3.13 -19.75
CA ALA A 288 4.43 -4.16 -20.49
C ALA A 288 4.64 -3.81 -21.99
N PRO A 289 3.64 -3.32 -22.75
CA PRO A 289 3.85 -2.85 -24.11
C PRO A 289 4.82 -1.66 -24.20
N PHE A 290 4.72 -0.71 -23.29
CA PHE A 290 5.60 0.47 -23.26
C PHE A 290 7.06 0.08 -23.02
N VAL A 291 7.32 -0.76 -22.01
CA VAL A 291 8.68 -1.22 -21.68
C VAL A 291 9.25 -2.08 -22.83
N ARG A 292 8.45 -2.94 -23.48
CA ARG A 292 8.89 -3.75 -24.64
C ARG A 292 9.30 -2.87 -25.82
N ARG A 293 8.57 -1.77 -26.06
CA ARG A 293 8.80 -0.91 -27.23
C ARG A 293 9.92 0.10 -26.99
N PHE A 294 9.99 0.71 -25.83
CA PHE A 294 10.87 1.86 -25.55
C PHE A 294 11.99 1.53 -24.55
N GLY A 295 11.91 0.42 -23.83
CA GLY A 295 12.86 0.04 -22.78
C GLY A 295 12.52 0.60 -21.40
N GLU A 296 13.29 0.16 -20.39
CA GLU A 296 13.05 0.52 -18.99
C GLU A 296 13.43 1.98 -18.67
N THR A 297 14.53 2.48 -19.21
CA THR A 297 14.97 3.86 -18.93
C THR A 297 13.96 4.91 -19.41
N PRO A 298 13.45 4.87 -20.65
CA PRO A 298 12.37 5.77 -21.06
C PRO A 298 11.10 5.60 -20.23
N ALA A 299 10.72 4.35 -19.90
CA ALA A 299 9.54 4.10 -19.06
C ALA A 299 9.69 4.73 -17.66
N LEU A 300 10.87 4.63 -17.05
CA LEU A 300 11.18 5.30 -15.79
C LEU A 300 11.04 6.82 -15.91
N LEU A 301 11.71 7.43 -16.89
CA LEU A 301 11.74 8.89 -17.03
C LEU A 301 10.36 9.46 -17.35
N TRP A 302 9.66 8.90 -18.35
CA TRP A 302 8.30 9.35 -18.69
C TRP A 302 7.33 9.13 -17.54
N GLY A 303 7.40 8.00 -16.83
CA GLY A 303 6.58 7.79 -15.64
C GLY A 303 6.80 8.87 -14.59
N LEU A 304 8.06 9.23 -14.26
CA LEU A 304 8.36 10.30 -13.31
C LEU A 304 7.89 11.68 -13.81
N VAL A 305 8.00 11.97 -15.09
CA VAL A 305 7.49 13.22 -15.69
C VAL A 305 5.98 13.29 -15.57
N PHE A 306 5.25 12.21 -15.87
CA PHE A 306 3.80 12.15 -15.66
C PHE A 306 3.43 12.33 -14.18
N GLY A 307 4.24 11.76 -13.26
CA GLY A 307 4.08 11.99 -11.83
C GLY A 307 4.22 13.47 -11.45
N ALA A 308 5.27 14.14 -11.94
CA ALA A 308 5.48 15.58 -11.72
C ALA A 308 4.32 16.42 -12.28
N ALA A 309 3.90 16.15 -13.53
CA ALA A 309 2.80 16.84 -14.18
C ALA A 309 1.47 16.61 -13.44
N GLY A 310 1.20 15.39 -12.99
CA GLY A 310 -0.02 15.05 -12.24
C GLY A 310 -0.09 15.77 -10.90
N PHE A 311 1.02 15.78 -10.13
CA PHE A 311 1.07 16.55 -8.88
C PHE A 311 0.98 18.06 -9.12
N ALA A 312 1.61 18.60 -10.16
CA ALA A 312 1.46 20.00 -10.54
C ALA A 312 0.01 20.32 -10.91
N THR A 313 -0.66 19.41 -11.64
CA THR A 313 -2.10 19.56 -11.94
C THR A 313 -2.93 19.59 -10.66
N TYR A 314 -2.68 18.71 -9.68
CA TYR A 314 -3.36 18.73 -8.39
C TYR A 314 -3.12 20.05 -7.64
N ALA A 315 -1.88 20.54 -7.63
CA ALA A 315 -1.52 21.78 -6.94
C ALA A 315 -2.23 23.02 -7.51
N LEU A 316 -2.36 23.08 -8.84
CA LEU A 316 -2.79 24.27 -9.57
C LEU A 316 -4.23 24.19 -10.07
N ALA A 317 -4.93 23.07 -9.91
CA ALA A 317 -6.28 22.88 -10.43
C ALA A 317 -7.28 23.91 -9.86
N PRO A 318 -7.88 24.76 -10.70
CA PRO A 318 -8.88 25.74 -10.25
C PRO A 318 -10.24 25.08 -9.95
N THR A 319 -10.52 23.94 -10.57
CA THR A 319 -11.79 23.21 -10.43
C THR A 319 -11.56 21.72 -10.20
N GLY A 320 -12.54 21.04 -9.60
CA GLY A 320 -12.50 19.59 -9.42
C GLY A 320 -12.39 18.80 -10.73
N ALA A 321 -12.91 19.31 -11.84
CA ALA A 321 -12.77 18.67 -13.15
C ALA A 321 -11.31 18.66 -13.62
N VAL A 322 -10.58 19.78 -13.48
CA VAL A 322 -9.14 19.85 -13.79
C VAL A 322 -8.35 18.97 -12.83
N PHE A 323 -8.74 18.92 -11.55
CA PHE A 323 -8.13 18.01 -10.58
C PHE A 323 -8.25 16.53 -11.02
N CYS A 324 -9.41 16.12 -11.57
CA CYS A 324 -9.59 14.78 -12.10
C CYS A 324 -8.67 14.45 -13.30
N VAL A 325 -8.24 15.44 -14.11
CA VAL A 325 -7.21 15.22 -15.14
C VAL A 325 -5.89 14.78 -14.50
N GLY A 326 -5.55 15.33 -13.35
CA GLY A 326 -4.38 14.90 -12.58
C GLY A 326 -4.43 13.41 -12.17
N ILE A 327 -5.61 12.83 -11.98
CA ILE A 327 -5.77 11.38 -11.73
C ILE A 327 -5.23 10.56 -12.89
N ALA A 328 -5.57 10.93 -14.14
CA ALA A 328 -5.10 10.23 -15.33
C ALA A 328 -3.57 10.33 -15.48
N LEU A 329 -3.00 11.53 -15.24
CA LEU A 329 -1.55 11.75 -15.29
C LEU A 329 -0.82 10.94 -14.21
N LEU A 330 -1.32 10.96 -12.97
CA LEU A 330 -0.74 10.18 -11.87
C LEU A 330 -0.89 8.68 -12.07
N SER A 331 -1.91 8.21 -12.78
CA SER A 331 -2.00 6.80 -13.16
C SER A 331 -0.83 6.39 -14.07
N LEU A 332 -0.43 7.23 -15.03
CA LEU A 332 0.72 7.01 -15.91
C LEU A 332 2.07 7.01 -15.14
N TRP A 333 2.13 7.60 -13.96
CA TRP A 333 3.28 7.50 -13.07
C TRP A 333 3.63 6.04 -12.71
N GLY A 334 2.64 5.13 -12.78
CA GLY A 334 2.83 3.68 -12.61
C GLY A 334 3.88 3.05 -13.53
N LEU A 335 4.18 3.66 -14.71
CA LEU A 335 5.28 3.25 -15.60
C LEU A 335 6.63 3.27 -14.88
N SER A 336 6.86 4.25 -14.00
CA SER A 336 8.13 4.40 -13.27
C SER A 336 8.36 3.28 -12.25
N TRP A 337 7.31 2.69 -11.67
CA TRP A 337 7.44 1.64 -10.65
C TRP A 337 8.11 0.38 -11.21
N ALA A 338 7.51 -0.21 -12.24
CA ALA A 338 8.02 -1.44 -12.84
C ALA A 338 9.41 -1.26 -13.44
N ALA A 339 9.64 -0.11 -14.11
CA ALA A 339 10.92 0.22 -14.72
C ALA A 339 12.03 0.42 -13.67
N SER A 340 11.74 1.07 -12.53
CA SER A 340 12.73 1.25 -11.46
C SER A 340 13.16 -0.07 -10.85
N GLN A 341 12.22 -0.99 -10.62
CA GLN A 341 12.52 -2.34 -10.11
C GLN A 341 13.39 -3.12 -11.10
N GLY A 342 13.06 -3.10 -12.40
CA GLY A 342 13.86 -3.74 -13.44
C GLY A 342 15.30 -3.23 -13.47
N LEU A 343 15.49 -1.90 -13.49
CA LEU A 343 16.80 -1.27 -13.52
C LEU A 343 17.62 -1.60 -12.25
N MET A 344 17.03 -1.56 -11.07
CA MET A 344 17.74 -1.87 -9.83
C MET A 344 18.19 -3.33 -9.76
N THR A 345 17.37 -4.28 -10.25
CA THR A 345 17.72 -5.70 -10.26
C THR A 345 18.94 -6.02 -11.10
N ARG A 346 19.24 -5.22 -12.13
CA ARG A 346 20.43 -5.37 -12.97
C ARG A 346 21.74 -4.99 -12.27
N HIS A 347 21.67 -4.20 -11.19
CA HIS A 347 22.83 -3.73 -10.44
C HIS A 347 23.19 -4.63 -9.25
N VAL A 348 22.50 -5.75 -9.08
CA VAL A 348 22.73 -6.69 -7.96
C VAL A 348 22.78 -8.13 -8.45
N ALA A 349 23.58 -8.96 -7.79
CA ALA A 349 23.63 -10.39 -8.09
C ALA A 349 22.30 -11.07 -7.74
N SER A 350 22.02 -12.24 -8.36
CA SER A 350 20.81 -13.03 -8.08
C SER A 350 20.67 -13.39 -6.59
N THR A 351 21.77 -13.60 -5.90
CA THR A 351 21.83 -13.89 -4.45
C THR A 351 21.51 -12.69 -3.56
N GLU A 352 21.53 -11.46 -4.11
CA GLU A 352 21.28 -10.22 -3.38
C GLU A 352 19.89 -9.64 -3.60
N GLN A 353 19.04 -10.29 -4.43
CA GLN A 353 17.70 -9.81 -4.76
C GLN A 353 16.82 -9.60 -3.51
N GLY A 354 16.91 -10.50 -2.52
CA GLY A 354 16.21 -10.34 -1.25
C GLY A 354 16.65 -9.09 -0.47
N ARG A 355 17.96 -8.74 -0.51
CA ARG A 355 18.46 -7.51 0.12
C ARG A 355 17.99 -6.26 -0.62
N LEU A 356 17.84 -6.33 -1.94
CA LEU A 356 17.30 -5.24 -2.75
C LEU A 356 15.83 -4.98 -2.42
N GLN A 357 15.01 -6.03 -2.27
CA GLN A 357 13.61 -5.87 -1.83
C GLN A 357 13.53 -5.31 -0.40
N GLY A 358 14.44 -5.74 0.48
CA GLY A 358 14.59 -5.16 1.81
C GLY A 358 14.98 -3.68 1.77
N LEU A 359 15.81 -3.25 0.81
CA LEU A 359 16.16 -1.85 0.60
C LEU A 359 14.92 -1.03 0.20
N ASP A 360 14.13 -1.49 -0.78
CA ASP A 360 12.89 -0.81 -1.19
C ASP A 360 11.90 -0.68 -0.02
N GLY A 361 11.70 -1.78 0.74
CA GLY A 361 10.88 -1.77 1.95
C GLY A 361 11.36 -0.77 3.03
N SER A 362 12.68 -0.66 3.23
CA SER A 362 13.27 0.31 4.16
C SER A 362 13.05 1.76 3.71
N LEU A 363 13.29 2.04 2.42
CA LEU A 363 13.11 3.38 1.85
C LEU A 363 11.64 3.80 1.92
N ARG A 364 10.74 2.88 1.58
CA ARG A 364 9.30 3.11 1.67
C ARG A 364 8.87 3.35 3.12
N GLY A 365 9.29 2.49 4.07
CA GLY A 365 8.92 2.64 5.47
C GLY A 365 9.39 3.96 6.07
N ILE A 366 10.60 4.44 5.73
CA ILE A 366 11.10 5.75 6.16
C ILE A 366 10.27 6.87 5.50
N ALA A 367 9.93 6.75 4.22
CA ALA A 367 9.09 7.74 3.53
C ALA A 367 7.66 7.79 4.11
N ASP A 368 7.08 6.64 4.44
CA ASP A 368 5.75 6.55 5.07
C ASP A 368 5.75 7.11 6.51
N LEU A 369 6.92 7.10 7.18
CA LEU A 369 7.09 7.69 8.52
C LEU A 369 7.10 9.23 8.48
N ILE A 370 7.79 9.84 7.53
CA ILE A 370 7.97 11.31 7.46
C ILE A 370 7.00 12.00 6.52
N GLY A 371 6.59 11.34 5.45
CA GLY A 371 5.80 11.94 4.37
C GLY A 371 4.45 12.47 4.83
N PRO A 372 3.61 11.69 5.52
CA PRO A 372 2.30 12.16 5.96
C PRO A 372 2.38 13.42 6.82
N GLY A 373 3.26 13.44 7.84
CA GLY A 373 3.48 14.62 8.66
C GLY A 373 3.95 15.82 7.84
N LEU A 374 4.91 15.62 6.94
CA LEU A 374 5.44 16.68 6.07
C LEU A 374 4.31 17.34 5.25
N PHE A 375 3.52 16.54 4.54
CA PHE A 375 2.51 17.07 3.61
C PHE A 375 1.30 17.65 4.32
N THR A 376 0.85 17.06 5.43
CA THR A 376 -0.28 17.59 6.18
C THR A 376 0.05 18.86 6.96
N LEU A 377 1.26 18.96 7.53
CA LEU A 377 1.73 20.20 8.16
C LEU A 377 1.87 21.32 7.13
N LEU A 378 2.37 20.99 5.94
CA LEU A 378 2.45 21.95 4.84
C LEU A 378 1.04 22.41 4.42
N PHE A 379 0.08 21.48 4.29
CA PHE A 379 -1.31 21.81 4.02
C PHE A 379 -1.90 22.70 5.10
N ALA A 380 -1.78 22.31 6.38
CA ALA A 380 -2.28 23.09 7.53
C ALA A 380 -1.73 24.52 7.52
N HIS A 381 -0.40 24.66 7.23
CA HIS A 381 0.25 25.96 7.20
C HIS A 381 -0.27 26.89 6.09
N PHE A 382 -0.50 26.33 4.89
CA PHE A 382 -0.88 27.11 3.71
C PHE A 382 -2.39 27.35 3.54
N ILE A 383 -3.22 26.82 4.44
CA ILE A 383 -4.66 27.14 4.53
C ILE A 383 -4.98 28.14 5.64
N LEU A 384 -3.99 28.62 6.41
CA LEU A 384 -4.17 29.66 7.39
C LEU A 384 -4.54 31.00 6.75
N PRO A 385 -5.31 31.87 7.44
CA PRO A 385 -5.67 33.19 6.92
C PRO A 385 -4.46 33.98 6.38
N GLY A 386 -4.61 34.50 5.18
CA GLY A 386 -3.56 35.28 4.50
C GLY A 386 -2.53 34.45 3.71
N ARG A 387 -2.66 33.14 3.63
CA ARG A 387 -1.71 32.26 2.90
C ARG A 387 -2.29 31.45 1.76
N ASP A 388 -3.53 31.55 1.46
CA ASP A 388 -4.37 30.85 0.48
C ASP A 388 -3.66 30.07 -0.66
N ALA A 389 -2.86 29.06 -0.27
CA ALA A 389 -2.14 28.18 -1.19
C ALA A 389 -2.32 26.69 -0.80
N PRO A 390 -3.56 26.18 -0.74
CA PRO A 390 -3.84 24.81 -0.29
C PRO A 390 -3.17 23.72 -1.15
N GLY A 391 -2.76 24.04 -2.39
CA GLY A 391 -2.03 23.15 -3.30
C GLY A 391 -0.54 22.96 -2.98
N ALA A 392 0.03 23.69 -2.00
CA ALA A 392 1.45 23.63 -1.66
C ALA A 392 2.00 22.21 -1.41
N PRO A 393 1.29 21.28 -0.75
CA PRO A 393 1.74 19.90 -0.59
C PRO A 393 1.97 19.19 -1.92
N PHE A 394 1.05 19.33 -2.86
CA PHE A 394 1.18 18.72 -4.17
C PHE A 394 2.25 19.40 -5.02
N LEU A 395 2.47 20.70 -4.85
CA LEU A 395 3.60 21.39 -5.49
C LEU A 395 4.94 20.86 -4.99
N LEU A 396 5.10 20.66 -3.69
CA LEU A 396 6.28 20.01 -3.13
C LEU A 396 6.46 18.59 -3.71
N ALA A 397 5.39 17.79 -3.80
CA ALA A 397 5.44 16.47 -4.41
C ALA A 397 5.87 16.53 -5.87
N ALA A 398 5.39 17.51 -6.65
CA ALA A 398 5.83 17.74 -8.03
C ALA A 398 7.33 18.06 -8.11
N LEU A 399 7.83 18.93 -7.24
CA LEU A 399 9.26 19.28 -7.17
C LEU A 399 10.13 18.08 -6.81
N LEU A 400 9.69 17.24 -5.87
CA LEU A 400 10.38 15.98 -5.55
C LEU A 400 10.42 15.03 -6.75
N GLN A 401 9.35 14.98 -7.57
CA GLN A 401 9.35 14.19 -8.80
C GLN A 401 10.29 14.76 -9.86
N VAL A 402 10.38 16.08 -10.01
CA VAL A 402 11.35 16.72 -10.92
C VAL A 402 12.79 16.39 -10.47
N ALA A 403 13.07 16.44 -9.17
CA ALA A 403 14.37 16.02 -8.65
C ALA A 403 14.63 14.53 -8.91
N ALA A 404 13.59 13.68 -8.76
CA ALA A 404 13.68 12.26 -9.08
C ALA A 404 13.99 12.01 -10.57
N VAL A 405 13.40 12.79 -11.51
CA VAL A 405 13.74 12.73 -12.95
C VAL A 405 15.20 13.03 -13.17
N ALA A 406 15.73 14.11 -12.57
CA ALA A 406 17.14 14.50 -12.73
C ALA A 406 18.11 13.42 -12.19
N LEU A 407 17.77 12.81 -11.04
CA LEU A 407 18.56 11.72 -10.45
C LEU A 407 18.49 10.46 -11.31
N ALA A 408 17.29 10.07 -11.78
CA ALA A 408 17.10 8.93 -12.66
C ALA A 408 17.92 9.08 -13.94
N TRP A 409 17.85 10.24 -14.57
CA TRP A 409 18.59 10.54 -15.81
C TRP A 409 20.11 10.44 -15.61
N ARG A 410 20.65 10.93 -14.49
CA ARG A 410 22.07 10.79 -14.16
C ARG A 410 22.44 9.33 -13.86
N ALA A 411 21.64 8.62 -13.05
CA ALA A 411 21.94 7.27 -12.63
C ALA A 411 21.85 6.24 -13.78
N THR A 412 21.03 6.49 -14.80
CA THR A 412 20.89 5.59 -15.97
C THR A 412 21.92 5.84 -17.07
N ARG A 413 22.78 6.87 -16.93
CA ARG A 413 23.91 7.17 -17.82
C ARG A 413 25.25 6.66 -17.28
N LEU A 414 25.30 6.26 -16.00
CA LEU A 414 26.43 5.64 -15.33
C LEU A 414 26.46 4.12 -15.58
#